data_adcd090ec17b53797d5d4f128d9cba54
#
_entry.id   adcd090ec17b53797d5d4f128d9cba54
#
_cell.length_a   1.000
_cell.length_b   1.000
_cell.length_c   1.000
_cell.angle_alpha   90.00
_cell.angle_beta   90.00
_cell.angle_gamma   90.00
#
_symmetry.space_group_name_H-M   'P 1'
#
loop_
_entity.id
_entity.type
_entity.pdbx_description
1 polymer ?
#
loop_
_entity_poly.entity_id
_entity_poly.type
_entity_poly.pdbx_seq_one_letter_code
_entity_poly.pdbx_strand_id
1 'polypeptide(L)'
;MTMQQWRWINKQLLVILHDESLVLHGGASDIRDEGLLDSALNRGKSLALYGLPDYADLATAYVFGLSSNHAFVDGNKRVAFLALGLFLGLNDYKLIANQVDATLTMMQY
;
A
#
# COMPACT_ATOMS: atom_id res chain seq x y z
N MET A 1 -1.16 26.20 13.87
CA MET A 1 -1.31 25.34 12.70
C MET A 1 -1.24 23.89 13.15
N THR A 2 -2.30 23.13 12.94
CA THR A 2 -2.31 21.71 13.30
C THR A 2 -1.63 20.92 12.21
N MET A 3 -0.62 20.14 12.58
CA MET A 3 -0.04 19.17 11.68
C MET A 3 -1.06 18.06 11.46
N GLN A 4 -1.26 17.70 10.20
CA GLN A 4 -2.16 16.60 9.88
C GLN A 4 -1.57 15.30 10.42
N GLN A 5 -2.38 14.56 11.17
CA GLN A 5 -2.00 13.24 11.66
C GLN A 5 -2.56 12.19 10.73
N TRP A 6 -1.65 11.43 10.11
CA TRP A 6 -2.02 10.34 9.23
C TRP A 6 -2.18 9.04 10.01
N ARG A 7 -3.12 8.23 9.59
CA ARG A 7 -3.27 6.86 10.10
C ARG A 7 -2.54 5.93 9.15
N TRP A 8 -1.55 5.23 9.69
CA TRP A 8 -0.69 4.36 8.90
C TRP A 8 -1.23 2.93 8.88
N ILE A 9 -0.90 2.19 7.83
CA ILE A 9 -1.30 0.79 7.69
C ILE A 9 -0.57 -0.05 8.74
N ASN A 10 -1.34 -0.89 9.45
CA ASN A 10 -0.78 -1.90 10.34
C ASN A 10 -0.25 -3.06 9.48
N LYS A 11 1.02 -3.43 9.69
CA LYS A 11 1.69 -4.49 8.93
C LYS A 11 0.96 -5.82 9.03
N GLN A 12 0.60 -6.21 10.24
CA GLN A 12 -0.07 -7.50 10.48
C GLN A 12 -1.41 -7.57 9.78
N LEU A 13 -2.18 -6.49 9.81
CA LEU A 13 -3.46 -6.43 9.11
C LEU A 13 -3.27 -6.58 7.60
N LEU A 14 -2.28 -5.89 7.03
CA LEU A 14 -2.00 -5.99 5.60
C LEU A 14 -1.62 -7.42 5.20
N VAL A 15 -0.78 -8.08 5.99
CA VAL A 15 -0.40 -9.47 5.74
C VAL A 15 -1.62 -10.40 5.78
N ILE A 16 -2.51 -10.22 6.75
CA ILE A 16 -3.75 -11.00 6.84
C ILE A 16 -4.62 -10.80 5.60
N LEU A 17 -4.80 -9.55 5.18
CA LEU A 17 -5.60 -9.25 3.99
C LEU A 17 -4.97 -9.83 2.74
N HIS A 18 -3.65 -9.81 2.64
CA HIS A 18 -2.94 -10.42 1.53
C HIS A 18 -3.14 -11.92 1.49
N ASP A 19 -3.00 -12.60 2.64
CA ASP A 19 -3.22 -14.05 2.75
C ASP A 19 -4.65 -14.41 2.34
N GLU A 20 -5.64 -13.67 2.80
CA GLU A 20 -7.04 -13.89 2.42
C GLU A 20 -7.25 -13.70 0.91
N SER A 21 -6.62 -12.70 0.33
CA SER A 21 -6.68 -12.45 -1.11
C SER A 21 -6.10 -13.62 -1.90
N LEU A 22 -5.01 -14.21 -1.43
CA LEU A 22 -4.39 -15.37 -2.08
C LEU A 22 -5.27 -16.62 -2.01
N VAL A 23 -6.02 -16.80 -0.94
CA VAL A 23 -7.00 -17.89 -0.84
C VAL A 23 -8.02 -17.79 -1.98
N LEU A 24 -8.47 -16.59 -2.31
CA LEU A 24 -9.46 -16.35 -3.37
C LEU A 24 -8.87 -16.41 -4.77
N HIS A 25 -7.63 -15.98 -4.94
CA HIS A 25 -7.02 -15.78 -6.26
C HIS A 25 -5.87 -16.73 -6.58
N GLY A 26 -5.43 -17.52 -5.60
CA GLY A 26 -4.28 -18.41 -5.73
C GLY A 26 -2.96 -17.69 -5.50
N GLY A 27 -1.90 -18.46 -5.31
CA GLY A 27 -0.56 -17.98 -5.08
C GLY A 27 0.00 -18.40 -3.72
N ALA A 28 1.29 -18.19 -3.54
CA ALA A 28 1.99 -18.51 -2.28
C ALA A 28 1.94 -17.31 -1.32
N SER A 29 1.63 -17.58 -0.05
CA SER A 29 1.38 -16.54 0.96
C SER A 29 2.63 -16.00 1.65
N ASP A 30 3.80 -16.53 1.36
CA ASP A 30 5.01 -16.22 2.12
C ASP A 30 5.54 -14.83 1.84
N ILE A 31 6.09 -14.18 2.89
CA ILE A 31 6.90 -12.99 2.76
C ILE A 31 8.28 -13.43 2.26
N ARG A 32 8.69 -12.90 1.12
CA ARG A 32 10.00 -13.19 0.53
C ARG A 32 11.12 -12.44 1.25
N ASP A 33 10.85 -11.20 1.66
CA ASP A 33 11.86 -10.33 2.27
C ASP A 33 11.19 -9.33 3.22
N GLU A 34 11.37 -9.58 4.52
CA GLU A 34 10.80 -8.73 5.58
C GLU A 34 11.32 -7.30 5.52
N GLY A 35 12.61 -7.12 5.23
CA GLY A 35 13.21 -5.79 5.15
C GLY A 35 12.63 -4.98 4.02
N LEU A 36 12.36 -5.59 2.88
CA LEU A 36 11.72 -4.92 1.74
C LEU A 36 10.26 -4.58 2.05
N LEU A 37 9.57 -5.42 2.80
CA LEU A 37 8.21 -5.12 3.25
C LEU A 37 8.20 -3.92 4.19
N ASP A 38 9.07 -3.92 5.18
CA ASP A 38 9.18 -2.83 6.15
C ASP A 38 9.56 -1.52 5.45
N SER A 39 10.49 -1.58 4.51
CA SER A 39 10.88 -0.42 3.69
C SER A 39 9.69 0.15 2.93
N ALA A 40 8.90 -0.70 2.27
CA ALA A 40 7.72 -0.28 1.53
C ALA A 40 6.69 0.39 2.44
N LEU A 41 6.45 -0.19 3.63
CA LEU A 41 5.48 0.34 4.58
C LEU A 41 5.93 1.66 5.22
N ASN A 42 7.24 1.87 5.35
CA ASN A 42 7.79 3.08 5.97
C ASN A 42 8.02 4.23 5.00
N ARG A 43 7.89 4.00 3.70
CA ARG A 43 8.16 5.03 2.68
C ARG A 43 7.32 6.29 2.87
N GLY A 44 6.01 6.14 3.12
CA GLY A 44 5.11 7.26 3.36
C GLY A 44 5.44 8.01 4.63
N LYS A 45 5.79 7.29 5.69
CA LYS A 45 6.19 7.92 6.96
C LYS A 45 7.44 8.78 6.78
N SER A 46 8.39 8.32 5.97
CA SER A 46 9.58 9.11 5.65
C SER A 46 9.24 10.39 4.89
N LEU A 47 8.33 10.31 3.92
CA LEU A 47 7.84 11.50 3.22
C LEU A 47 7.18 12.49 4.19
N ALA A 48 6.40 12.01 5.14
CA ALA A 48 5.71 12.86 6.12
C ALA A 48 6.70 13.55 7.08
N LEU A 49 7.85 12.93 7.35
CA LEU A 49 8.89 13.52 8.20
C LEU A 49 9.62 14.67 7.51
N TYR A 50 9.85 14.60 6.21
CA TYR A 50 10.70 15.52 5.49
C TYR A 50 9.95 16.47 4.56
N GLY A 51 8.62 16.39 4.51
CA GLY A 51 7.83 17.21 3.62
C GLY A 51 6.42 17.41 4.11
N LEU A 52 5.57 17.92 3.23
CA LEU A 52 4.15 18.11 3.49
C LEU A 52 3.35 17.33 2.44
N PRO A 53 3.41 16.00 2.46
CA PRO A 53 2.69 15.20 1.48
C PRO A 53 1.18 15.28 1.70
N ASP A 54 0.42 15.20 0.61
CA ASP A 54 -1.02 15.00 0.69
C ASP A 54 -1.36 13.50 0.70
N TYR A 55 -2.67 13.20 0.77
CA TYR A 55 -3.12 11.80 0.80
C TYR A 55 -2.70 11.05 -0.48
N ALA A 56 -2.68 11.72 -1.62
CA ALA A 56 -2.32 11.09 -2.89
C ALA A 56 -0.83 10.72 -2.92
N ASP A 57 0.03 11.60 -2.37
CA ASP A 57 1.46 11.32 -2.26
C ASP A 57 1.72 10.08 -1.41
N LEU A 58 1.02 9.96 -0.28
CA LEU A 58 1.21 8.86 0.65
C LEU A 58 0.61 7.55 0.10
N ALA A 59 -0.56 7.62 -0.52
CA ALA A 59 -1.16 6.46 -1.18
C ALA A 59 -0.23 5.94 -2.29
N THR A 60 0.34 6.84 -3.08
CA THR A 60 1.29 6.51 -4.14
C THR A 60 2.55 5.85 -3.55
N ALA A 61 3.04 6.34 -2.41
CA ALA A 61 4.20 5.74 -1.75
C ALA A 61 3.94 4.27 -1.38
N TYR A 62 2.76 3.94 -0.88
CA TYR A 62 2.40 2.55 -0.60
C TYR A 62 2.35 1.71 -1.88
N VAL A 63 1.68 2.21 -2.92
CA VAL A 63 1.54 1.49 -4.19
C VAL A 63 2.91 1.22 -4.80
N PHE A 64 3.75 2.23 -4.91
CA PHE A 64 5.10 2.07 -5.47
C PHE A 64 5.96 1.15 -4.63
N GLY A 65 5.98 1.35 -3.32
CA GLY A 65 6.81 0.53 -2.44
C GLY A 65 6.43 -0.94 -2.50
N LEU A 66 5.15 -1.25 -2.37
CA LEU A 66 4.68 -2.63 -2.35
C LEU A 66 4.75 -3.31 -3.71
N SER A 67 4.47 -2.58 -4.80
CA SER A 67 4.54 -3.17 -6.14
C SER A 67 5.97 -3.33 -6.64
N SER A 68 6.89 -2.45 -6.24
CA SER A 68 8.27 -2.42 -6.73
C SER A 68 9.23 -3.28 -5.92
N ASN A 69 9.06 -3.36 -4.60
CA ASN A 69 9.99 -4.07 -3.73
C ASN A 69 9.90 -5.58 -3.83
N HIS A 70 8.78 -6.11 -4.32
CA HIS A 70 8.55 -7.56 -4.42
C HIS A 70 8.80 -8.28 -3.09
N ALA A 71 8.24 -7.73 -2.00
CA ALA A 71 8.43 -8.25 -0.65
C ALA A 71 7.74 -9.59 -0.41
N PHE A 72 6.69 -9.88 -1.16
CA PHE A 72 5.96 -11.16 -1.09
C PHE A 72 6.37 -12.07 -2.24
N VAL A 73 6.20 -13.38 -2.05
CA VAL A 73 6.45 -14.35 -3.11
C VAL A 73 5.49 -14.11 -4.29
N ASP A 74 4.21 -13.92 -4.00
CA ASP A 74 3.18 -13.67 -5.00
C ASP A 74 2.28 -12.52 -4.60
N GLY A 75 1.57 -11.95 -5.59
CA GLY A 75 0.51 -10.98 -5.37
C GLY A 75 0.98 -9.58 -4.98
N ASN A 76 2.20 -9.18 -5.35
CA ASN A 76 2.74 -7.86 -4.98
C ASN A 76 1.91 -6.71 -5.52
N LYS A 77 1.43 -6.78 -6.77
CA LYS A 77 0.55 -5.75 -7.32
C LYS A 77 -0.80 -5.71 -6.62
N ARG A 78 -1.32 -6.89 -6.27
CA ARG A 78 -2.59 -7.01 -5.57
C ARG A 78 -2.51 -6.43 -4.16
N VAL A 79 -1.45 -6.74 -3.41
CA VAL A 79 -1.28 -6.18 -2.06
C VAL A 79 -1.08 -4.66 -2.12
N ALA A 80 -0.43 -4.14 -3.15
CA ALA A 80 -0.31 -2.70 -3.35
C ALA A 80 -1.69 -2.05 -3.53
N PHE A 81 -2.56 -2.68 -4.30
CA PHE A 81 -3.93 -2.20 -4.49
C PHE A 81 -4.76 -2.28 -3.21
N LEU A 82 -4.62 -3.37 -2.45
CA LEU A 82 -5.27 -3.51 -1.14
C LEU A 82 -4.80 -2.42 -0.17
N ALA A 83 -3.50 -2.12 -0.16
CA ALA A 83 -2.95 -1.08 0.68
C ALA A 83 -3.47 0.30 0.30
N LEU A 84 -3.65 0.57 -0.99
CA LEU A 84 -4.24 1.83 -1.46
C LEU A 84 -5.64 2.02 -0.85
N GLY A 85 -6.51 1.04 -0.99
CA GLY A 85 -7.87 1.10 -0.44
C GLY A 85 -7.88 1.22 1.07
N LEU A 86 -7.03 0.44 1.74
CA LEU A 86 -6.94 0.44 3.20
C LEU A 86 -6.45 1.79 3.72
N PHE A 87 -5.39 2.35 3.14
CA PHE A 87 -4.86 3.65 3.56
C PHE A 87 -5.89 4.76 3.38
N LEU A 88 -6.55 4.81 2.23
CA LEU A 88 -7.57 5.82 1.96
C LEU A 88 -8.75 5.68 2.92
N GLY A 89 -9.20 4.45 3.16
CA GLY A 89 -10.28 4.19 4.11
C GLY A 89 -9.94 4.59 5.54
N LEU A 90 -8.72 4.29 5.99
CA LEU A 90 -8.24 4.67 7.32
C LEU A 90 -8.23 6.19 7.53
N ASN A 91 -8.03 6.94 6.45
CA ASN A 91 -7.93 8.40 6.50
C ASN A 91 -9.18 9.10 5.95
N ASP A 92 -10.31 8.36 5.90
CA ASP A 92 -11.62 8.87 5.54
C ASP A 92 -11.74 9.37 4.10
N TYR A 93 -10.94 8.83 3.18
CA TYR A 93 -11.05 9.08 1.75
C TYR A 93 -11.72 7.91 1.05
N LYS A 94 -12.32 8.18 -0.12
CA LYS A 94 -12.96 7.16 -0.95
C LYS A 94 -12.32 7.11 -2.32
N LEU A 95 -12.15 5.89 -2.84
CA LEU A 95 -11.75 5.69 -4.22
C LEU A 95 -12.96 5.95 -5.13
N ILE A 96 -12.72 6.69 -6.21
CA ILE A 96 -13.68 6.81 -7.31
C ILE A 96 -13.16 6.01 -8.51
N ALA A 97 -14.05 5.66 -9.43
CA ALA A 97 -13.73 4.74 -10.53
C ALA A 97 -12.49 5.15 -11.32
N ASN A 98 -12.36 6.44 -11.66
CA ASN A 98 -11.22 6.93 -12.44
C ASN A 98 -9.90 6.86 -11.66
N GLN A 99 -9.93 7.00 -10.33
CA GLN A 99 -8.74 6.81 -9.49
C GLN A 99 -8.29 5.34 -9.48
N VAL A 100 -9.25 4.43 -9.40
CA VAL A 100 -8.97 2.99 -9.48
C VAL A 100 -8.35 2.64 -10.82
N ASP A 101 -8.92 3.13 -11.92
CA ASP A 101 -8.41 2.87 -13.26
C ASP A 101 -7.00 3.43 -13.44
N ALA A 102 -6.73 4.64 -12.97
CA ALA A 102 -5.39 5.24 -13.02
C ALA A 102 -4.38 4.42 -12.23
N THR A 103 -4.75 3.92 -11.05
CA THR A 103 -3.89 3.09 -10.21
C THR A 103 -3.57 1.78 -10.91
N LEU A 104 -4.57 1.12 -11.47
CA LEU A 104 -4.38 -0.13 -12.22
C LEU A 104 -3.46 0.08 -13.43
N THR A 105 -3.63 1.20 -14.15
CA THR A 105 -2.78 1.55 -15.28
C THR A 105 -1.32 1.71 -14.83
N MET A 106 -1.06 2.41 -13.73
CA MET A 106 0.27 2.56 -13.17
C MET A 106 0.90 1.20 -12.83
N MET A 107 0.14 0.29 -12.28
CA MET A 107 0.63 -1.02 -11.86
C MET A 107 0.95 -1.94 -13.04
N GLN A 108 0.51 -1.63 -14.25
CA GLN A 108 0.81 -2.40 -15.46
C GLN A 108 2.16 -2.01 -16.09
N TYR A 109 2.69 -0.87 -15.72
CA TYR A 109 3.98 -0.38 -16.19
C TYR A 109 5.02 -0.57 -15.09
#